data_138f303dfc70891d077b969a5f5aee86
#
_entry.id   138f303dfc70891d077b969a5f5aee86
#
_cell.length_a   1.000
_cell.length_b   1.000
_cell.length_c   1.000
_cell.angle_alpha   90.00
_cell.angle_beta   90.00
_cell.angle_gamma   90.00
#
_symmetry.space_group_name_H-M   'P 1'
#
loop_
_entity.id
_entity.type
_entity.pdbx_description
1 polymer ?
#
loop_
_entity_poly.entity_id
_entity_poly.type
_entity_poly.pdbx_seq_one_letter_code
_entity_poly.pdbx_strand_id
1 'polypeptide(L)'
;YEITVIECRLDSTNKNIIAGSKDKPFMQTEEAKYAYLTRLINSKLFSGQVVPKFFYLNRMRFLYNLKSKHEFAKKFIRGLRGRTLVFAGSIAQAEDLSPHVYHSKTDDKDYNAFMKEEIDILACVNSGGIGSTYRNVDNFVIVQVNSDGKGDATQKITRSLVLQENYKANIYILCVVNTVDENWKNEVLKNFSNKDNIKHVSYKNYE
;
A
#
# COMPACT_ATOMS: atom_id res chain seq x y z
N TYR A 1 -14.13 10.60 -9.97
CA TYR A 1 -12.91 10.35 -9.20
C TYR A 1 -11.66 10.55 -10.05
N GLU A 2 -10.57 10.88 -9.42
CA GLU A 2 -9.25 11.00 -10.02
C GLU A 2 -8.32 9.95 -9.38
N ILE A 3 -7.49 9.28 -10.19
CA ILE A 3 -6.51 8.31 -9.71
C ILE A 3 -5.11 8.90 -9.87
N THR A 4 -4.37 8.96 -8.78
CA THR A 4 -2.96 9.35 -8.77
C THR A 4 -2.10 8.20 -8.30
N VAL A 5 -1.24 7.68 -9.18
CA VAL A 5 -0.20 6.73 -8.82
C VAL A 5 1.01 7.51 -8.34
N ILE A 6 1.36 7.35 -7.07
CA ILE A 6 2.54 7.97 -6.48
C ILE A 6 3.71 6.99 -6.60
N GLU A 7 4.68 7.35 -7.43
CA GLU A 7 5.85 6.54 -7.71
C GLU A 7 6.91 6.72 -6.62
N CYS A 8 6.99 5.74 -5.72
CA CYS A 8 8.03 5.62 -4.72
C CYS A 8 9.26 4.90 -5.29
N ARG A 9 10.42 5.07 -4.66
CA ARG A 9 11.65 4.36 -5.03
C ARG A 9 12.24 3.67 -3.81
N LEU A 10 12.95 2.57 -4.06
CA LEU A 10 13.77 1.95 -3.03
C LEU A 10 14.90 2.90 -2.63
N ASP A 11 15.16 3.00 -1.33
CA ASP A 11 16.31 3.78 -0.86
C ASP A 11 17.61 3.09 -1.28
N SER A 12 18.41 3.79 -2.07
CA SER A 12 19.73 3.35 -2.56
C SER A 12 20.90 3.91 -1.75
N THR A 13 20.64 4.80 -0.80
CA THR A 13 21.68 5.58 -0.08
C THR A 13 21.83 5.16 1.38
N ASN A 14 20.72 5.01 2.09
CA ASN A 14 20.75 4.71 3.52
C ASN A 14 20.85 3.20 3.77
N LYS A 15 21.93 2.79 4.44
CA LYS A 15 22.14 1.41 4.86
C LYS A 15 21.40 1.16 6.18
N ASN A 16 20.12 0.87 6.11
CA ASN A 16 19.24 0.69 7.27
C ASN A 16 18.67 -0.74 7.41
N ILE A 17 19.06 -1.63 6.51
CA ILE A 17 18.59 -3.04 6.50
C ILE A 17 19.71 -3.95 7.01
N ILE A 18 19.46 -4.69 8.08
CA ILE A 18 20.36 -5.72 8.57
C ILE A 18 20.30 -6.94 7.65
N ALA A 19 21.47 -7.44 7.25
CA ALA A 19 21.67 -8.61 6.42
C ALA A 19 22.82 -9.47 6.92
N GLY A 20 23.04 -10.62 6.29
CA GLY A 20 24.10 -11.58 6.68
C GLY A 20 23.61 -12.62 7.68
N SER A 21 24.56 -13.36 8.24
CA SER A 21 24.31 -14.33 9.32
C SER A 21 24.34 -13.65 10.69
N LYS A 22 23.87 -14.35 11.74
CA LYS A 22 23.96 -13.86 13.12
C LYS A 22 25.39 -13.50 13.52
N ASP A 23 26.38 -14.26 13.03
CA ASP A 23 27.77 -14.11 13.39
C ASP A 23 28.51 -13.06 12.54
N LYS A 24 27.95 -12.72 11.36
CA LYS A 24 28.52 -11.74 10.44
C LYS A 24 27.43 -10.85 9.86
N PRO A 25 26.79 -10.01 10.70
CA PRO A 25 25.79 -9.06 10.22
C PRO A 25 26.47 -7.92 9.45
N PHE A 26 25.78 -7.41 8.44
CA PHE A 26 26.17 -6.19 7.75
C PHE A 26 24.94 -5.35 7.41
N MET A 27 25.14 -4.07 7.16
CA MET A 27 24.07 -3.13 6.80
C MET A 27 24.04 -2.93 5.29
N GLN A 28 22.83 -2.92 4.71
CA GLN A 28 22.60 -2.69 3.29
C GLN A 28 21.41 -1.75 3.05
N THR A 29 21.30 -1.25 1.83
CA THR A 29 20.19 -0.40 1.39
C THR A 29 18.95 -1.24 1.05
N GLU A 30 17.80 -0.57 0.92
CA GLU A 30 16.55 -1.23 0.45
C GLU A 30 16.74 -1.80 -0.97
N GLU A 31 17.37 -1.03 -1.88
CA GLU A 31 17.64 -1.46 -3.24
C GLU A 31 18.51 -2.73 -3.29
N ALA A 32 19.62 -2.75 -2.53
CA ALA A 32 20.50 -3.91 -2.45
C ALA A 32 19.77 -5.16 -1.91
N LYS A 33 18.93 -4.99 -0.89
CA LYS A 33 18.13 -6.09 -0.34
C LYS A 33 17.12 -6.63 -1.35
N TYR A 34 16.39 -5.75 -2.04
CA TYR A 34 15.43 -6.16 -3.06
C TYR A 34 16.10 -6.89 -4.22
N ALA A 35 17.24 -6.37 -4.70
CA ALA A 35 18.05 -7.01 -5.74
C ALA A 35 18.51 -8.41 -5.32
N TYR A 36 18.96 -8.56 -4.07
CA TYR A 36 19.34 -9.87 -3.52
C TYR A 36 18.15 -10.85 -3.53
N LEU A 37 16.99 -10.45 -3.01
CA LEU A 37 15.80 -11.32 -2.97
C LEU A 37 15.33 -11.71 -4.38
N THR A 38 15.39 -10.79 -5.33
CA THR A 38 15.02 -11.04 -6.72
C THR A 38 16.02 -12.00 -7.39
N ARG A 39 17.33 -11.82 -7.14
CA ARG A 39 18.36 -12.72 -7.67
C ARG A 39 18.19 -14.16 -7.16
N LEU A 40 17.81 -14.36 -5.89
CA LEU A 40 17.53 -15.70 -5.35
C LEU A 40 16.39 -16.40 -6.07
N ILE A 41 15.33 -15.67 -6.44
CA ILE A 41 14.22 -16.21 -7.21
C ILE A 41 14.70 -16.56 -8.63
N ASN A 42 15.35 -15.61 -9.30
CA ASN A 42 15.79 -15.76 -10.68
C ASN A 42 16.80 -16.89 -10.85
N SER A 43 17.75 -17.06 -9.92
CA SER A 43 18.74 -18.14 -9.99
C SER A 43 18.09 -19.52 -9.97
N LYS A 44 17.01 -19.71 -9.22
CA LYS A 44 16.25 -20.98 -9.23
C LYS A 44 15.47 -21.16 -10.52
N LEU A 45 14.84 -20.11 -11.03
CA LEU A 45 14.13 -20.16 -12.33
C LEU A 45 15.09 -20.54 -13.48
N PHE A 46 16.27 -19.88 -13.53
CA PHE A 46 17.27 -20.17 -14.57
C PHE A 46 17.85 -21.59 -14.49
N SER A 47 17.93 -22.16 -13.29
CA SER A 47 18.36 -23.56 -13.12
C SER A 47 17.23 -24.58 -13.35
N GLY A 48 16.05 -24.17 -13.80
CA GLY A 48 14.89 -25.05 -14.03
C GLY A 48 14.27 -25.60 -12.73
N GLN A 49 14.63 -25.05 -11.58
CA GLN A 49 14.11 -25.49 -10.28
C GLN A 49 12.77 -24.80 -9.99
N VAL A 50 11.90 -25.55 -9.30
CA VAL A 50 10.69 -24.96 -8.71
C VAL A 50 11.09 -23.97 -7.61
N VAL A 51 10.66 -22.71 -7.74
CA VAL A 51 10.91 -21.70 -6.71
C VAL A 51 9.95 -21.91 -5.53
N PRO A 52 10.43 -22.23 -4.33
CA PRO A 52 9.57 -22.36 -3.17
C PRO A 52 8.82 -21.06 -2.87
N LYS A 53 7.54 -21.16 -2.52
CA LYS A 53 6.64 -20.02 -2.28
C LYS A 53 7.20 -19.00 -1.28
N PHE A 54 7.99 -19.45 -0.30
CA PHE A 54 8.54 -18.57 0.73
C PHE A 54 9.50 -17.47 0.15
N PHE A 55 10.19 -17.72 -0.99
CA PHE A 55 11.02 -16.69 -1.61
C PHE A 55 10.19 -15.52 -2.13
N TYR A 56 9.05 -15.82 -2.76
CA TYR A 56 8.12 -14.78 -3.21
C TYR A 56 7.50 -14.04 -2.02
N LEU A 57 7.10 -14.78 -0.97
CA LEU A 57 6.55 -14.19 0.25
C LEU A 57 7.57 -13.30 0.97
N ASN A 58 8.84 -13.69 1.03
CA ASN A 58 9.89 -12.86 1.64
C ASN A 58 10.10 -11.56 0.87
N ARG A 59 10.12 -11.61 -0.48
CA ARG A 59 10.22 -10.39 -1.30
C ARG A 59 8.98 -9.50 -1.15
N MET A 60 7.79 -10.09 -1.12
CA MET A 60 6.55 -9.37 -0.89
C MET A 60 6.54 -8.68 0.48
N ARG A 61 6.83 -9.44 1.55
CA ARG A 61 6.90 -8.89 2.91
C ARG A 61 7.94 -7.78 3.04
N PHE A 62 9.04 -7.89 2.32
CA PHE A 62 10.05 -6.85 2.28
C PHE A 62 9.47 -5.55 1.69
N LEU A 63 8.77 -5.60 0.55
CA LEU A 63 8.10 -4.44 -0.05
C LEU A 63 7.00 -3.85 0.86
N TYR A 64 6.30 -4.69 1.61
CA TYR A 64 5.26 -4.24 2.55
C TYR A 64 5.84 -3.44 3.73
N ASN A 65 7.07 -3.76 4.13
CA ASN A 65 7.72 -3.18 5.30
C ASN A 65 8.85 -2.20 4.93
N LEU A 66 8.82 -1.61 3.72
CA LEU A 66 9.78 -0.61 3.30
C LEU A 66 9.67 0.64 4.17
N LYS A 67 10.76 0.99 4.85
CA LYS A 67 10.81 2.15 5.75
C LYS A 67 10.61 3.45 4.98
N SER A 68 11.28 3.61 3.83
CA SER A 68 11.19 4.80 2.99
C SER A 68 9.75 5.08 2.53
N LYS A 69 9.06 4.05 2.00
CA LYS A 69 7.66 4.14 1.58
C LYS A 69 6.73 4.47 2.74
N HIS A 70 6.99 3.86 3.89
CA HIS A 70 6.18 4.03 5.09
C HIS A 70 6.29 5.45 5.67
N GLU A 71 7.50 5.97 5.80
CA GLU A 71 7.74 7.35 6.27
C GLU A 71 7.13 8.38 5.33
N PHE A 72 7.25 8.16 4.01
CA PHE A 72 6.56 8.98 3.02
C PHE A 72 5.04 8.92 3.19
N ALA A 73 4.44 7.72 3.28
CA ALA A 73 3.01 7.53 3.45
C ALA A 73 2.47 8.30 4.67
N LYS A 74 3.18 8.24 5.79
CA LYS A 74 2.84 8.97 7.02
C LYS A 74 2.75 10.48 6.80
N LYS A 75 3.76 11.08 6.18
CA LYS A 75 3.80 12.51 5.89
C LYS A 75 2.68 12.90 4.90
N PHE A 76 2.54 12.10 3.84
CA PHE A 76 1.54 12.32 2.80
C PHE A 76 0.12 12.30 3.36
N ILE A 77 -0.25 11.27 4.12
CA ILE A 77 -1.59 11.13 4.71
C ILE A 77 -1.91 12.30 5.65
N ARG A 78 -0.95 12.72 6.47
CA ARG A 78 -1.13 13.87 7.39
C ARG A 78 -1.28 15.21 6.67
N GLY A 79 -0.77 15.32 5.45
CA GLY A 79 -0.88 16.53 4.61
C GLY A 79 -2.19 16.60 3.82
N LEU A 80 -2.96 15.52 3.72
CA LEU A 80 -4.22 15.50 3.00
C LEU A 80 -5.29 16.29 3.77
N ARG A 81 -6.11 17.00 3.03
CA ARG A 81 -7.30 17.67 3.56
C ARG A 81 -8.54 16.84 3.28
N GLY A 82 -9.49 16.84 4.22
CA GLY A 82 -10.74 16.10 4.11
C GLY A 82 -10.62 14.65 4.60
N ARG A 83 -11.76 13.97 4.53
CA ARG A 83 -11.90 12.61 5.08
C ARG A 83 -11.11 11.60 4.27
N THR A 84 -10.25 10.88 4.94
CA THR A 84 -9.27 9.99 4.31
C THR A 84 -9.39 8.56 4.82
N LEU A 85 -9.60 7.63 3.90
CA LEU A 85 -9.59 6.19 4.17
C LEU A 85 -8.27 5.59 3.65
N VAL A 86 -7.51 4.97 4.55
CA VAL A 86 -6.19 4.40 4.26
C VAL A 86 -6.26 2.88 4.25
N PHE A 87 -5.76 2.25 3.18
CA PHE A 87 -5.64 0.80 3.06
C PHE A 87 -4.19 0.39 3.28
N ALA A 88 -3.95 -0.24 4.42
CA ALA A 88 -2.64 -0.75 4.81
C ALA A 88 -2.49 -2.25 4.53
N GLY A 89 -1.26 -2.71 4.36
CA GLY A 89 -0.94 -4.12 4.09
C GLY A 89 -0.85 -5.00 5.34
N SER A 90 -0.74 -4.40 6.52
CA SER A 90 -0.66 -5.10 7.81
C SER A 90 -1.24 -4.28 8.95
N ILE A 91 -1.58 -4.95 10.05
CA ILE A 91 -2.07 -4.30 11.27
C ILE A 91 -1.04 -3.29 11.80
N ALA A 92 0.22 -3.70 11.95
CA ALA A 92 1.28 -2.81 12.42
C ALA A 92 1.46 -1.57 11.52
N GLN A 93 1.29 -1.72 10.20
CA GLN A 93 1.33 -0.58 9.29
C GLN A 93 0.13 0.36 9.49
N ALA A 94 -1.07 -0.18 9.68
CA ALA A 94 -2.26 0.63 9.92
C ALA A 94 -2.14 1.45 11.22
N GLU A 95 -1.72 0.79 12.30
CA GLU A 95 -1.53 1.41 13.63
C GLU A 95 -0.46 2.51 13.63
N ASP A 96 0.57 2.39 12.79
CA ASP A 96 1.59 3.44 12.68
C ASP A 96 1.17 4.59 11.75
N LEU A 97 0.27 4.35 10.79
CA LEU A 97 -0.24 5.37 9.86
C LEU A 97 -1.32 6.27 10.46
N SER A 98 -2.16 5.74 11.35
CA SER A 98 -3.27 6.48 11.97
C SER A 98 -3.51 6.03 13.41
N PRO A 99 -3.91 6.93 14.31
CA PRO A 99 -4.38 6.57 15.65
C PRO A 99 -5.74 5.86 15.64
N HIS A 100 -6.49 5.97 14.55
CA HIS A 100 -7.79 5.33 14.34
C HIS A 100 -7.66 4.21 13.34
N VAL A 101 -7.95 2.98 13.77
CA VAL A 101 -7.71 1.79 12.98
C VAL A 101 -8.91 0.84 12.98
N TYR A 102 -9.09 0.14 11.85
CA TYR A 102 -10.11 -0.88 11.73
C TYR A 102 -9.54 -2.15 11.06
N HIS A 103 -9.51 -3.23 11.82
CA HIS A 103 -9.03 -4.53 11.36
C HIS A 103 -9.65 -5.67 12.19
N SER A 104 -9.35 -6.93 11.87
CA SER A 104 -9.97 -8.11 12.48
C SER A 104 -9.79 -8.27 14.00
N LYS A 105 -8.94 -7.47 14.63
CA LYS A 105 -8.66 -7.50 16.09
C LYS A 105 -9.16 -6.26 16.83
N THR A 106 -9.71 -5.26 16.13
CA THR A 106 -10.31 -4.08 16.74
C THR A 106 -11.81 -4.29 16.92
N ASP A 107 -12.41 -3.51 17.82
CA ASP A 107 -13.85 -3.29 17.84
C ASP A 107 -14.28 -2.32 16.72
N ASP A 108 -15.57 -2.08 16.61
CA ASP A 108 -16.14 -1.20 15.58
C ASP A 108 -16.15 0.29 15.99
N LYS A 109 -15.49 0.68 17.07
CA LYS A 109 -15.54 2.04 17.63
C LYS A 109 -15.03 3.06 16.60
N ASP A 110 -13.81 2.90 16.13
CA ASP A 110 -13.20 3.84 15.18
C ASP A 110 -13.91 3.81 13.81
N TYR A 111 -14.36 2.62 13.37
CA TYR A 111 -15.20 2.50 12.19
C TYR A 111 -16.49 3.30 12.33
N ASN A 112 -17.21 3.15 13.44
CA ASN A 112 -18.45 3.88 13.70
C ASN A 112 -18.22 5.38 13.82
N ALA A 113 -17.14 5.81 14.47
CA ALA A 113 -16.75 7.22 14.55
C ALA A 113 -16.45 7.81 13.16
N PHE A 114 -15.75 7.07 12.31
CA PHE A 114 -15.52 7.47 10.92
C PHE A 114 -16.82 7.56 10.13
N MET A 115 -17.73 6.60 10.29
CA MET A 115 -19.03 6.62 9.60
C MET A 115 -19.93 7.77 10.05
N LYS A 116 -19.80 8.23 11.28
CA LYS A 116 -20.51 9.40 11.85
C LYS A 116 -19.78 10.73 11.60
N GLU A 117 -18.66 10.71 10.87
CA GLU A 117 -17.85 11.91 10.57
C GLU A 117 -17.23 12.57 11.84
N GLU A 118 -17.06 11.78 12.90
CA GLU A 118 -16.42 12.23 14.16
C GLU A 118 -14.89 12.22 14.08
N ILE A 119 -14.33 11.48 13.10
CA ILE A 119 -12.89 11.40 12.80
C ILE A 119 -12.65 11.52 11.30
N ASP A 120 -11.53 12.14 10.92
CA ASP A 120 -11.20 12.41 9.51
C ASP A 120 -10.33 11.34 8.86
N ILE A 121 -9.56 10.59 9.62
CA ILE A 121 -8.64 9.56 9.07
C ILE A 121 -8.92 8.21 9.73
N LEU A 122 -9.16 7.20 8.89
CA LEU A 122 -9.26 5.81 9.33
C LEU A 122 -8.31 4.95 8.52
N ALA A 123 -7.42 4.21 9.20
CA ALA A 123 -6.58 3.21 8.56
C ALA A 123 -7.19 1.81 8.73
N CYS A 124 -7.35 1.09 7.63
CA CYS A 124 -7.88 -0.26 7.66
C CYS A 124 -6.94 -1.27 6.99
N VAL A 125 -6.99 -2.50 7.45
CA VAL A 125 -6.34 -3.66 6.82
C VAL A 125 -7.41 -4.45 6.08
N ASN A 126 -7.02 -5.19 5.06
CA ASN A 126 -7.86 -5.89 4.07
C ASN A 126 -9.12 -6.62 4.57
N SER A 127 -9.21 -6.88 5.86
CA SER A 127 -10.35 -7.61 6.46
C SER A 127 -11.43 -6.71 7.06
N GLY A 128 -11.33 -5.40 6.92
CA GLY A 128 -12.33 -4.48 7.45
C GLY A 128 -13.68 -4.65 6.77
N GLY A 129 -14.53 -5.54 7.29
CA GLY A 129 -15.93 -5.72 6.96
C GLY A 129 -16.24 -5.99 5.48
N ILE A 130 -16.47 -7.24 5.13
CA ILE A 130 -17.10 -7.60 3.85
C ILE A 130 -18.44 -6.85 3.76
N GLY A 131 -18.56 -5.89 2.85
CA GLY A 131 -19.81 -5.16 2.63
C GLY A 131 -19.85 -3.73 3.16
N SER A 132 -18.84 -3.25 3.86
CA SER A 132 -18.79 -1.85 4.32
C SER A 132 -18.72 -0.89 3.13
N THR A 133 -19.63 0.06 3.11
CA THR A 133 -19.64 1.17 2.15
C THR A 133 -19.37 2.45 2.89
N TYR A 134 -18.30 3.14 2.51
CA TYR A 134 -17.91 4.40 3.12
C TYR A 134 -18.54 5.57 2.36
N ARG A 135 -19.07 6.55 3.07
CA ARG A 135 -19.69 7.75 2.48
C ARG A 135 -18.86 8.98 2.81
N ASN A 136 -18.94 9.99 1.97
CA ASN A 136 -18.29 11.28 2.15
C ASN A 136 -16.77 11.16 2.38
N VAL A 137 -16.10 10.30 1.61
CA VAL A 137 -14.65 10.11 1.66
C VAL A 137 -14.00 10.90 0.55
N ASP A 138 -13.18 11.89 0.91
CA ASP A 138 -12.45 12.76 -0.03
C ASP A 138 -11.25 12.05 -0.64
N ASN A 139 -10.56 11.24 0.17
CA ASN A 139 -9.32 10.60 -0.24
C ASN A 139 -9.30 9.11 0.13
N PHE A 140 -8.99 8.28 -0.85
CA PHE A 140 -8.67 6.88 -0.67
C PHE A 140 -7.17 6.68 -0.90
N VAL A 141 -6.44 6.18 0.08
CA VAL A 141 -4.99 5.96 -0.02
C VAL A 141 -4.68 4.47 0.08
N ILE A 142 -4.24 3.88 -1.02
CA ILE A 142 -3.74 2.49 -1.05
C ILE A 142 -2.24 2.53 -0.82
N VAL A 143 -1.83 2.30 0.43
CA VAL A 143 -0.40 2.29 0.80
C VAL A 143 0.26 1.01 0.33
N GLN A 144 -0.47 -0.09 0.35
CA GLN A 144 0.03 -1.37 -0.11
C GLN A 144 -0.93 -2.04 -1.08
N VAL A 145 -0.43 -2.32 -2.26
CA VAL A 145 -1.13 -3.10 -3.28
C VAL A 145 -0.95 -4.59 -2.99
N ASN A 146 -2.03 -5.36 -3.05
CA ASN A 146 -1.97 -6.80 -2.84
C ASN A 146 -1.48 -7.56 -4.06
N SER A 147 -0.74 -8.65 -3.81
CA SER A 147 -0.12 -9.47 -4.84
C SER A 147 -1.10 -10.25 -5.73
N ASP A 148 -2.37 -10.38 -5.34
CA ASP A 148 -3.40 -11.13 -6.06
C ASP A 148 -4.29 -10.26 -6.95
N GLY A 149 -4.11 -8.94 -6.93
CA GLY A 149 -4.91 -7.97 -7.70
C GLY A 149 -6.41 -7.95 -7.36
N LYS A 150 -6.87 -8.90 -6.54
CA LYS A 150 -8.27 -9.06 -6.12
C LYS A 150 -8.56 -8.30 -4.82
N GLY A 151 -7.74 -7.29 -4.52
CA GLY A 151 -7.74 -6.64 -3.23
C GLY A 151 -9.10 -6.05 -2.86
N ASP A 152 -9.55 -6.36 -1.66
CA ASP A 152 -10.71 -5.75 -1.00
C ASP A 152 -10.74 -4.22 -1.09
N ALA A 153 -9.56 -3.58 -1.07
CA ALA A 153 -9.43 -2.14 -1.18
C ALA A 153 -10.09 -1.59 -2.44
N THR A 154 -9.81 -2.17 -3.61
CA THR A 154 -10.40 -1.72 -4.88
C THR A 154 -11.91 -1.90 -4.91
N GLN A 155 -12.40 -3.05 -4.43
CA GLN A 155 -13.85 -3.30 -4.36
C GLN A 155 -14.56 -2.32 -3.43
N LYS A 156 -13.98 -2.03 -2.26
CA LYS A 156 -14.52 -1.08 -1.29
C LYS A 156 -14.55 0.34 -1.85
N ILE A 157 -13.47 0.77 -2.49
CA ILE A 157 -13.39 2.07 -3.16
C ILE A 157 -14.46 2.16 -4.24
N THR A 158 -14.55 1.17 -5.12
CA THR A 158 -15.54 1.18 -6.22
C THR A 158 -16.97 1.25 -5.71
N ARG A 159 -17.31 0.47 -4.68
CA ARG A 159 -18.64 0.54 -4.05
C ARG A 159 -18.91 1.90 -3.42
N SER A 160 -17.94 2.47 -2.74
CA SER A 160 -18.07 3.79 -2.11
C SER A 160 -18.25 4.90 -3.15
N LEU A 161 -17.57 4.82 -4.30
CA LEU A 161 -17.71 5.76 -5.40
C LEU A 161 -19.08 5.69 -6.08
N VAL A 162 -19.64 4.50 -6.27
CA VAL A 162 -20.97 4.30 -6.90
C VAL A 162 -22.08 4.94 -6.07
N LEU A 163 -21.94 4.98 -4.75
CA LEU A 163 -22.96 5.55 -3.85
C LEU A 163 -22.77 7.04 -3.57
N GLN A 164 -21.75 7.65 -4.16
CA GLN A 164 -21.45 9.09 -4.02
C GLN A 164 -21.66 9.80 -5.37
N GLU A 165 -22.88 9.74 -5.90
CA GLU A 165 -23.23 10.51 -7.08
C GLU A 165 -22.91 12.00 -6.86
N ASN A 166 -22.12 12.59 -7.78
CA ASN A 166 -21.63 13.98 -7.73
C ASN A 166 -20.49 14.30 -6.74
N TYR A 167 -19.89 13.32 -6.08
CA TYR A 167 -18.75 13.54 -5.19
C TYR A 167 -17.43 13.22 -5.91
N LYS A 168 -16.47 14.15 -5.88
CA LYS A 168 -15.13 13.97 -6.47
C LYS A 168 -14.19 13.41 -5.41
N ALA A 169 -13.97 12.12 -5.42
CA ALA A 169 -12.98 11.48 -4.57
C ALA A 169 -11.62 11.36 -5.28
N ASN A 170 -10.54 11.52 -4.52
CA ASN A 170 -9.18 11.26 -4.97
C ASN A 170 -8.75 9.86 -4.54
N ILE A 171 -8.14 9.12 -5.44
CA ILE A 171 -7.58 7.78 -5.17
C ILE A 171 -6.07 7.86 -5.36
N TYR A 172 -5.33 7.63 -4.29
CA TYR A 172 -3.88 7.59 -4.31
C TYR A 172 -3.38 6.16 -4.16
N ILE A 173 -2.49 5.74 -5.06
CA ILE A 173 -1.89 4.40 -5.05
C ILE A 173 -0.38 4.57 -4.91
N LEU A 174 0.19 4.17 -3.79
CA LEU A 174 1.63 4.18 -3.58
C LEU A 174 2.26 2.93 -4.21
N CYS A 175 3.10 3.14 -5.21
CA CYS A 175 3.74 2.07 -5.96
C CYS A 175 5.27 2.23 -5.94
N VAL A 176 5.99 1.17 -5.59
CA VAL A 176 7.45 1.17 -5.67
C VAL A 176 7.87 0.77 -7.08
N VAL A 177 8.35 1.74 -7.85
CA VAL A 177 8.77 1.53 -9.25
C VAL A 177 10.01 0.64 -9.34
N ASN A 178 10.18 -0.03 -10.48
CA ASN A 178 11.23 -1.02 -10.74
C ASN A 178 11.17 -2.24 -9.80
N THR A 179 9.98 -2.55 -9.29
CA THR A 179 9.73 -3.74 -8.47
C THR A 179 8.47 -4.48 -8.92
N VAL A 180 8.18 -5.62 -8.30
CA VAL A 180 6.93 -6.36 -8.56
C VAL A 180 5.67 -5.59 -8.11
N ASP A 181 5.83 -4.52 -7.35
CA ASP A 181 4.71 -3.65 -6.94
C ASP A 181 4.02 -3.02 -8.17
N GLU A 182 4.77 -2.76 -9.24
CA GLU A 182 4.20 -2.26 -10.51
C GLU A 182 3.23 -3.25 -11.15
N ASN A 183 3.54 -4.55 -11.12
CA ASN A 183 2.64 -5.58 -11.64
C ASN A 183 1.33 -5.61 -10.83
N TRP A 184 1.44 -5.56 -9.51
CA TRP A 184 0.28 -5.54 -8.61
C TRP A 184 -0.56 -4.28 -8.79
N LYS A 185 0.09 -3.11 -8.90
CA LYS A 185 -0.58 -1.85 -9.24
C LYS A 185 -1.34 -1.96 -10.57
N ASN A 186 -0.73 -2.53 -11.61
CA ASN A 186 -1.38 -2.68 -12.90
C ASN A 186 -2.62 -3.58 -12.82
N GLU A 187 -2.59 -4.65 -12.01
CA GLU A 187 -3.77 -5.48 -11.77
C GLU A 187 -4.89 -4.71 -11.04
N VAL A 188 -4.54 -3.90 -10.05
CA VAL A 188 -5.50 -3.03 -9.36
C VAL A 188 -6.15 -2.04 -10.31
N LEU A 189 -5.34 -1.40 -11.18
CA LEU A 189 -5.84 -0.41 -12.13
C LEU A 189 -6.80 -0.99 -13.17
N LYS A 190 -6.73 -2.30 -13.47
CA LYS A 190 -7.70 -2.96 -14.37
C LYS A 190 -9.13 -2.91 -13.85
N ASN A 191 -9.31 -2.80 -12.55
CA ASN A 191 -10.63 -2.78 -11.90
C ASN A 191 -11.32 -1.41 -11.95
N PHE A 192 -10.61 -0.36 -12.41
CA PHE A 192 -11.20 0.97 -12.60
C PHE A 192 -11.59 1.19 -14.06
N SER A 193 -12.82 1.67 -14.27
CA SER A 193 -13.39 1.86 -15.61
C SER A 193 -12.81 3.05 -16.36
N ASN A 194 -12.38 4.10 -15.65
CA ASN A 194 -11.90 5.34 -16.25
C ASN A 194 -10.37 5.40 -16.20
N LYS A 195 -9.73 4.92 -17.27
CA LYS A 195 -8.24 4.89 -17.38
C LYS A 195 -7.65 6.22 -17.86
N ASP A 196 -8.45 7.11 -18.41
CA ASP A 196 -7.98 8.38 -18.97
C ASP A 196 -7.63 9.41 -17.89
N ASN A 197 -8.06 9.19 -16.66
CA ASN A 197 -7.82 10.06 -15.51
C ASN A 197 -6.76 9.51 -14.53
N ILE A 198 -5.82 8.68 -15.02
CA ILE A 198 -4.74 8.17 -14.19
C ILE A 198 -3.51 9.07 -14.36
N LYS A 199 -3.10 9.72 -13.26
CA LYS A 199 -1.87 10.50 -13.21
C LYS A 199 -0.75 9.69 -12.56
N HIS A 200 0.46 9.82 -13.08
CA HIS A 200 1.68 9.27 -12.50
C HIS A 200 2.54 10.42 -11.99
N VAL A 201 2.86 10.41 -10.71
CA VAL A 201 3.56 11.50 -10.04
C VAL A 201 4.68 10.93 -9.17
N SER A 202 5.88 11.52 -9.24
CA SER A 202 6.96 11.15 -8.33
C SER A 202 6.61 11.55 -6.89
N TYR A 203 6.93 10.70 -5.92
CA TYR A 203 6.76 11.01 -4.50
C TYR A 203 7.44 12.31 -4.07
N LYS A 204 8.53 12.70 -4.74
CA LYS A 204 9.26 13.96 -4.50
C LYS A 204 8.43 15.22 -4.74
N ASN A 205 7.35 15.12 -5.49
CA ASN A 205 6.46 16.27 -5.71
C ASN A 205 5.58 16.58 -4.49
N TYR A 206 5.63 15.74 -3.46
CA TYR A 206 4.90 15.89 -2.20
C TYR A 206 5.82 16.07 -0.99
N GLU A 207 7.15 16.13 -1.19
CA GLU A 207 8.16 16.48 -0.18
C GLU A 207 8.33 18.02 -0.11
#